data_a1330b9439997aff70293b6f8058f395
#
_entry.id   a1330b9439997aff70293b6f8058f395
#
_cell.length_a   1.000
_cell.length_b   1.000
_cell.length_c   1.000
_cell.angle_alpha   90.00
_cell.angle_beta   90.00
_cell.angle_gamma   90.00
#
_symmetry.space_group_name_H-M   'P 1'
#
loop_
_entity.id
_entity.type
_entity.pdbx_description
1 polymer ?
#
loop_
_entity_poly.entity_id
_entity_poly.type
_entity_poly.pdbx_seq_one_letter_code
_entity_poly.pdbx_strand_id
1 'polypeptide(L)'
;MSSQSNYQHGSSSKTGILLVNLGTPDAPTAKALKPYLKEFLSSSRVIEIPKWVWWPILNIIILNTRPKKSAEKYSLVWTKEGSPLKVHTERQTKLLLELIGERIKPAPLVEYAMSIGNPSISEVLARMKQHGCERILVLPLYPQYAASSTAAALDGVFDQLRKMRNVPAIRTVKHYHDHPGYISALAQNVRDYWMKNGEPEKLVMSFHGVPRFSLDKGDPYHCECQKTGRLLAEELNLDAERFQICFQSRFGRTEWLRPYTAEILEQLGKNNTRRIDVICPGFVSDCLETLEEIAIEGKTTFIQAGGQEFHYIPCLNERDDWIHALTDIALTNLEGWIGLEDSKENTEQSRKLAIEMGAKN
;
A
#
# COMPACT_ATOMS: atom_id res chain seq x y z
N MET A 1 -6.91 19.43 -24.52
CA MET A 1 -5.74 19.39 -25.43
C MET A 1 -5.47 17.92 -25.74
N SER A 2 -5.64 17.51 -27.01
CA SER A 2 -5.35 16.15 -27.44
C SER A 2 -3.83 15.95 -27.43
N SER A 3 -3.31 15.18 -26.49
CA SER A 3 -1.93 14.68 -26.61
C SER A 3 -1.89 13.82 -27.86
N GLN A 4 -1.16 14.29 -28.88
CA GLN A 4 -0.81 13.44 -30.02
C GLN A 4 -0.14 12.19 -29.44
N SER A 5 -0.70 11.01 -29.73
CA SER A 5 -0.04 9.77 -29.38
C SER A 5 1.27 9.72 -30.18
N ASN A 6 2.40 9.56 -29.49
CA ASN A 6 3.69 9.26 -30.11
C ASN A 6 3.72 7.82 -30.65
N TYR A 7 2.56 7.27 -31.02
CA TYR A 7 2.48 5.95 -31.60
C TYR A 7 3.17 5.94 -32.97
N GLN A 8 4.08 5.01 -33.14
CA GLN A 8 4.72 4.72 -34.43
C GLN A 8 4.47 3.23 -34.75
N HIS A 9 4.03 2.98 -35.97
CA HIS A 9 3.93 1.60 -36.44
C HIS A 9 5.28 0.89 -36.33
N GLY A 10 5.28 -0.35 -35.85
CA GLY A 10 6.51 -1.11 -35.59
C GLY A 10 7.22 -0.76 -34.28
N SER A 11 6.64 0.09 -33.41
CA SER A 11 7.14 0.22 -32.06
C SER A 11 6.75 -1.02 -31.21
N SER A 12 7.72 -1.59 -30.48
CA SER A 12 7.45 -2.71 -29.59
C SER A 12 6.52 -2.28 -28.43
N SER A 13 5.48 -3.07 -28.17
CA SER A 13 4.62 -2.83 -27.03
C SER A 13 5.37 -3.17 -25.72
N LYS A 14 5.35 -2.25 -24.76
CA LYS A 14 6.00 -2.47 -23.46
C LYS A 14 5.00 -2.98 -22.42
N THR A 15 5.50 -3.79 -21.51
CA THR A 15 4.79 -4.16 -20.28
C THR A 15 5.25 -3.24 -19.15
N GLY A 16 4.31 -2.80 -18.33
CA GLY A 16 4.58 -1.96 -17.16
C GLY A 16 4.04 -2.58 -15.88
N ILE A 17 4.63 -2.23 -14.76
CA ILE A 17 4.15 -2.52 -13.41
C ILE A 17 3.91 -1.18 -12.73
N LEU A 18 2.72 -0.98 -12.21
CA LEU A 18 2.33 0.18 -11.42
C LEU A 18 2.11 -0.26 -9.97
N LEU A 19 3.07 0.07 -9.10
CA LEU A 19 2.87 -0.05 -7.66
C LEU A 19 1.96 1.08 -7.19
N VAL A 20 0.96 0.78 -6.37
CA VAL A 20 0.05 1.81 -5.82
C VAL A 20 0.04 1.74 -4.31
N ASN A 21 0.36 2.85 -3.65
CA ASN A 21 0.24 2.99 -2.19
C ASN A 21 -0.75 4.10 -1.83
N LEU A 22 -1.10 4.22 -0.54
CA LEU A 22 -2.13 5.17 -0.05
C LEU A 22 -1.78 6.60 -0.43
N GLY A 23 -0.58 7.01 -0.10
CA GLY A 23 -0.12 8.36 -0.29
C GLY A 23 0.06 9.13 1.01
N THR A 24 0.54 10.35 0.85
CA THR A 24 0.98 11.20 1.94
C THR A 24 0.91 12.67 1.50
N PRO A 25 0.77 13.64 2.42
CA PRO A 25 0.87 15.04 2.06
C PRO A 25 2.27 15.40 1.54
N ASP A 26 2.38 16.45 0.74
CA ASP A 26 3.67 16.91 0.19
C ASP A 26 4.62 17.48 1.26
N ALA A 27 4.09 17.91 2.40
CA ALA A 27 4.87 18.43 3.53
C ALA A 27 4.09 18.27 4.85
N PRO A 28 4.78 18.23 6.01
CA PRO A 28 4.13 18.11 7.32
C PRO A 28 3.59 19.49 7.80
N THR A 29 2.82 20.17 6.95
CA THR A 29 2.25 21.50 7.23
C THR A 29 0.74 21.50 7.05
N ALA A 30 0.02 22.31 7.82
CA ALA A 30 -1.42 22.43 7.70
C ALA A 30 -1.87 22.80 6.27
N LYS A 31 -1.05 23.60 5.55
CA LYS A 31 -1.30 23.99 4.16
C LYS A 31 -1.28 22.78 3.23
N ALA A 32 -0.29 21.89 3.35
CA ALA A 32 -0.16 20.69 2.53
C ALA A 32 -1.17 19.60 2.96
N LEU A 33 -1.49 19.52 4.25
CA LEU A 33 -2.46 18.54 4.77
C LEU A 33 -3.89 18.83 4.30
N LYS A 34 -4.27 20.08 4.09
CA LYS A 34 -5.65 20.45 3.73
C LYS A 34 -6.10 19.82 2.39
N PRO A 35 -5.38 19.96 1.26
CA PRO A 35 -5.74 19.30 0.01
C PRO A 35 -5.68 17.76 0.12
N TYR A 36 -4.66 17.20 0.78
CA TYR A 36 -4.52 15.76 1.01
C TYR A 36 -5.73 15.19 1.77
N LEU A 37 -6.11 15.78 2.89
CA LEU A 37 -7.28 15.35 3.66
C LEU A 37 -8.58 15.53 2.90
N LYS A 38 -8.70 16.59 2.08
CA LYS A 38 -9.86 16.80 1.24
C LYS A 38 -10.02 15.68 0.22
N GLU A 39 -8.95 15.32 -0.47
CA GLU A 39 -8.94 14.24 -1.45
C GLU A 39 -9.28 12.90 -0.77
N PHE A 40 -8.56 12.54 0.29
CA PHE A 40 -8.76 11.30 1.04
C PHE A 40 -10.19 11.12 1.55
N LEU A 41 -10.72 12.15 2.23
CA LEU A 41 -12.05 12.10 2.85
C LEU A 41 -13.20 12.37 1.88
N SER A 42 -12.90 12.70 0.61
CA SER A 42 -13.90 12.80 -0.46
C SER A 42 -14.16 11.47 -1.16
N SER A 43 -13.32 10.47 -0.94
CA SER A 43 -13.49 9.13 -1.50
C SER A 43 -14.73 8.46 -0.90
N SER A 44 -15.64 8.00 -1.77
CA SER A 44 -16.83 7.24 -1.35
C SER A 44 -16.50 5.84 -0.83
N ARG A 45 -15.30 5.33 -1.10
CA ARG A 45 -14.79 4.07 -0.53
C ARG A 45 -14.28 4.23 0.91
N VAL A 46 -13.84 5.43 1.26
CA VAL A 46 -13.34 5.75 2.61
C VAL A 46 -14.47 6.24 3.50
N ILE A 47 -15.33 7.10 2.97
CA ILE A 47 -16.48 7.68 3.68
C ILE A 47 -17.75 7.31 2.95
N GLU A 48 -18.47 6.32 3.49
CA GLU A 48 -19.72 5.81 2.95
C GLU A 48 -20.94 6.60 3.48
N ILE A 49 -20.83 7.93 3.54
CA ILE A 49 -21.91 8.85 3.91
C ILE A 49 -22.38 9.56 2.64
N PRO A 50 -23.71 9.79 2.45
CA PRO A 50 -24.22 10.54 1.31
C PRO A 50 -23.49 11.88 1.14
N LYS A 51 -23.04 12.19 -0.09
CA LYS A 51 -22.19 13.36 -0.37
C LYS A 51 -22.80 14.68 0.11
N TRP A 52 -24.12 14.86 0.02
CA TRP A 52 -24.81 16.07 0.45
C TRP A 52 -24.80 16.28 1.97
N VAL A 53 -24.71 15.19 2.78
CA VAL A 53 -24.50 15.25 4.24
C VAL A 53 -23.05 15.50 4.56
N TRP A 54 -22.15 14.77 3.87
CA TRP A 54 -20.72 14.78 4.19
C TRP A 54 -20.01 16.06 3.74
N TRP A 55 -20.40 16.63 2.60
CA TRP A 55 -19.73 17.80 2.02
C TRP A 55 -19.62 19.00 2.99
N PRO A 56 -20.69 19.45 3.69
CA PRO A 56 -20.58 20.53 4.66
C PRO A 56 -19.71 20.14 5.87
N ILE A 57 -19.81 18.92 6.38
CA ILE A 57 -18.98 18.43 7.49
C ILE A 57 -17.51 18.47 7.11
N LEU A 58 -17.17 17.94 5.95
CA LEU A 58 -15.80 17.94 5.45
C LEU A 58 -15.26 19.36 5.29
N ASN A 59 -15.94 20.22 4.53
CA ASN A 59 -15.38 21.52 4.13
C ASN A 59 -15.47 22.60 5.24
N ILE A 60 -16.47 22.56 6.11
CA ILE A 60 -16.67 23.57 7.15
C ILE A 60 -15.99 23.17 8.46
N ILE A 61 -16.07 21.88 8.84
CA ILE A 61 -15.54 21.42 10.13
C ILE A 61 -14.16 20.77 9.98
N ILE A 62 -14.10 19.68 9.24
CA ILE A 62 -12.90 18.81 9.20
C ILE A 62 -11.69 19.56 8.63
N LEU A 63 -11.83 20.17 7.45
CA LEU A 63 -10.73 20.86 6.77
C LEU A 63 -10.29 22.18 7.43
N ASN A 64 -11.01 22.65 8.46
CA ASN A 64 -10.60 23.81 9.24
C ASN A 64 -10.01 23.42 10.60
N THR A 65 -10.24 22.22 11.10
CA THR A 65 -9.78 21.78 12.43
C THR A 65 -8.68 20.73 12.40
N ARG A 66 -8.77 19.76 11.48
CA ARG A 66 -7.84 18.63 11.42
C ARG A 66 -6.46 18.92 10.81
N PRO A 67 -6.30 19.77 9.79
CA PRO A 67 -5.00 19.92 9.12
C PRO A 67 -3.86 20.28 10.05
N LYS A 68 -4.09 21.14 11.04
CA LYS A 68 -3.08 21.53 12.03
C LYS A 68 -2.66 20.35 12.92
N LYS A 69 -3.63 19.64 13.50
CA LYS A 69 -3.37 18.47 14.36
C LYS A 69 -2.67 17.34 13.59
N SER A 70 -3.11 17.09 12.35
CA SER A 70 -2.45 16.09 11.51
C SER A 70 -1.03 16.51 11.13
N ALA A 71 -0.78 17.79 10.87
CA ALA A 71 0.56 18.29 10.58
C ALA A 71 1.52 18.09 11.76
N GLU A 72 1.05 18.30 13.00
CA GLU A 72 1.81 18.04 14.21
C GLU A 72 2.22 16.57 14.30
N LYS A 73 1.30 15.62 14.04
CA LYS A 73 1.60 14.19 14.01
C LYS A 73 2.58 13.82 12.89
N TYR A 74 2.36 14.31 11.67
CA TYR A 74 3.29 14.08 10.54
C TYR A 74 4.69 14.63 10.82
N SER A 75 4.82 15.75 11.53
CA SER A 75 6.12 16.33 11.86
C SER A 75 6.97 15.44 12.79
N LEU A 76 6.33 14.58 13.60
CA LEU A 76 7.03 13.65 14.50
C LEU A 76 7.73 12.51 13.74
N VAL A 77 7.21 12.15 12.56
CA VAL A 77 7.69 11.00 11.78
C VAL A 77 8.36 11.42 10.46
N TRP A 78 8.34 12.71 10.15
CA TRP A 78 8.90 13.23 8.90
C TRP A 78 10.42 13.16 8.90
N THR A 79 10.99 12.56 7.86
CA THR A 79 12.44 12.44 7.71
C THR A 79 13.04 13.58 6.88
N LYS A 80 14.37 13.63 6.79
CA LYS A 80 15.08 14.59 5.91
C LYS A 80 14.77 14.34 4.42
N GLU A 81 14.41 13.11 4.05
CA GLU A 81 14.08 12.72 2.67
C GLU A 81 12.59 12.90 2.36
N GLY A 82 11.75 13.09 3.37
CA GLY A 82 10.31 13.28 3.22
C GLY A 82 9.49 12.35 4.10
N SER A 83 8.24 12.10 3.68
CA SER A 83 7.36 11.14 4.34
C SER A 83 7.90 9.71 4.23
N PRO A 84 8.00 8.95 5.33
CA PRO A 84 8.45 7.56 5.30
C PRO A 84 7.73 6.73 4.25
N LEU A 85 6.40 6.79 4.19
CA LEU A 85 5.61 6.03 3.22
C LEU A 85 6.09 6.26 1.77
N LYS A 86 6.33 7.51 1.39
CA LYS A 86 6.77 7.87 0.04
C LYS A 86 8.20 7.38 -0.22
N VAL A 87 9.10 7.63 0.72
CA VAL A 87 10.51 7.24 0.62
C VAL A 87 10.65 5.72 0.45
N HIS A 88 9.97 4.94 1.30
CA HIS A 88 9.99 3.48 1.21
C HIS A 88 9.34 2.97 -0.07
N THR A 89 8.19 3.53 -0.49
CA THR A 89 7.54 3.15 -1.76
C THR A 89 8.45 3.40 -2.96
N GLU A 90 9.14 4.53 -2.99
CA GLU A 90 10.08 4.87 -4.06
C GLU A 90 11.27 3.90 -4.10
N ARG A 91 11.82 3.57 -2.95
CA ARG A 91 12.95 2.62 -2.83
C ARG A 91 12.54 1.20 -3.21
N GLN A 92 11.37 0.72 -2.75
CA GLN A 92 10.80 -0.57 -3.16
C GLN A 92 10.62 -0.64 -4.68
N THR A 93 10.17 0.45 -5.31
CA THR A 93 10.01 0.54 -6.76
C THR A 93 11.33 0.37 -7.50
N LYS A 94 12.39 1.02 -7.02
CA LYS A 94 13.74 0.90 -7.60
C LYS A 94 14.31 -0.52 -7.46
N LEU A 95 14.21 -1.09 -6.25
CA LEU A 95 14.69 -2.44 -5.99
C LEU A 95 13.90 -3.50 -6.78
N LEU A 96 12.59 -3.33 -6.91
CA LEU A 96 11.77 -4.20 -7.76
C LEU A 96 12.20 -4.11 -9.22
N LEU A 97 12.45 -2.90 -9.75
CA LEU A 97 12.92 -2.70 -11.13
C LEU A 97 14.28 -3.39 -11.36
N GLU A 98 15.21 -3.26 -10.43
CA GLU A 98 16.53 -3.90 -10.49
C GLU A 98 16.38 -5.43 -10.53
N LEU A 99 15.71 -6.01 -9.55
CA LEU A 99 15.57 -7.45 -9.41
C LEU A 99 14.76 -8.10 -10.55
N ILE A 100 13.67 -7.45 -10.99
CA ILE A 100 12.86 -7.98 -12.12
C ILE A 100 13.62 -7.84 -13.44
N GLY A 101 14.45 -6.80 -13.60
CA GLY A 101 15.30 -6.59 -14.76
C GLY A 101 16.44 -7.60 -14.90
N GLU A 102 16.85 -8.25 -13.80
CA GLU A 102 17.77 -9.38 -13.82
C GLU A 102 17.10 -10.66 -14.32
N ARG A 103 15.82 -10.84 -14.00
CA ARG A 103 15.05 -12.08 -14.31
C ARG A 103 14.36 -12.08 -15.67
N ILE A 104 14.05 -10.89 -16.22
CA ILE A 104 13.26 -10.75 -17.46
C ILE A 104 13.93 -9.77 -18.41
N LYS A 105 14.01 -10.16 -19.70
CA LYS A 105 14.45 -9.30 -20.79
C LYS A 105 13.41 -9.31 -21.92
N PRO A 106 12.99 -8.15 -22.44
CA PRO A 106 13.27 -6.80 -21.91
C PRO A 106 12.60 -6.57 -20.55
N ALA A 107 13.24 -5.79 -19.69
CA ALA A 107 12.68 -5.45 -18.38
C ALA A 107 11.39 -4.64 -18.54
N PRO A 108 10.34 -4.91 -17.74
CA PRO A 108 9.15 -4.06 -17.71
C PRO A 108 9.48 -2.67 -17.15
N LEU A 109 8.69 -1.66 -17.54
CA LEU A 109 8.73 -0.37 -16.86
C LEU A 109 8.10 -0.51 -15.48
N VAL A 110 8.80 -0.13 -14.41
CA VAL A 110 8.26 -0.13 -13.04
C VAL A 110 8.12 1.30 -12.55
N GLU A 111 6.90 1.67 -12.16
CA GLU A 111 6.56 3.00 -11.65
C GLU A 111 5.72 2.86 -10.38
N TYR A 112 5.69 3.90 -9.55
CA TYR A 112 4.74 3.97 -8.45
C TYR A 112 3.83 5.16 -8.55
N ALA A 113 2.64 5.03 -7.96
CA ALA A 113 1.69 6.12 -7.77
C ALA A 113 1.08 6.08 -6.38
N MET A 114 0.58 7.23 -5.96
CA MET A 114 -0.19 7.37 -4.74
C MET A 114 -1.68 7.43 -5.08
N SER A 115 -2.51 6.69 -4.32
CA SER A 115 -3.97 6.77 -4.43
C SER A 115 -4.46 8.18 -4.10
N ILE A 116 -3.78 8.83 -3.16
CA ILE A 116 -4.05 10.19 -2.68
C ILE A 116 -2.74 10.97 -2.68
N GLY A 117 -2.72 12.13 -3.32
CA GLY A 117 -1.52 12.99 -3.40
C GLY A 117 -0.60 12.63 -4.57
N ASN A 118 0.73 12.78 -4.41
CA ASN A 118 1.69 12.80 -5.52
C ASN A 118 2.82 11.77 -5.38
N PRO A 119 3.22 11.11 -6.52
CA PRO A 119 2.66 11.26 -7.88
C PRO A 119 1.29 10.58 -7.99
N SER A 120 0.35 11.23 -8.64
CA SER A 120 -1.02 10.71 -8.78
C SER A 120 -1.10 9.54 -9.77
N ILE A 121 -2.08 8.64 -9.57
CA ILE A 121 -2.34 7.53 -10.50
C ILE A 121 -2.54 8.05 -11.93
N SER A 122 -3.25 9.18 -12.09
CA SER A 122 -3.52 9.73 -13.42
C SER A 122 -2.26 10.20 -14.15
N GLU A 123 -1.34 10.86 -13.44
CA GLU A 123 -0.07 11.32 -14.01
C GLU A 123 0.84 10.16 -14.38
N VAL A 124 0.94 9.16 -13.50
CA VAL A 124 1.81 8.00 -13.73
C VAL A 124 1.28 7.14 -14.87
N LEU A 125 -0.01 6.85 -14.94
CA LEU A 125 -0.60 6.11 -16.06
C LEU A 125 -0.42 6.83 -17.40
N ALA A 126 -0.57 8.18 -17.42
CA ALA A 126 -0.31 8.97 -18.63
C ALA A 126 1.16 8.87 -19.06
N ARG A 127 2.10 8.94 -18.10
CA ARG A 127 3.54 8.77 -18.37
C ARG A 127 3.88 7.35 -18.87
N MET A 128 3.35 6.30 -18.23
CA MET A 128 3.53 4.92 -18.69
C MET A 128 3.02 4.75 -20.14
N LYS A 129 1.87 5.32 -20.45
CA LYS A 129 1.32 5.29 -21.81
C LYS A 129 2.21 6.02 -22.82
N GLN A 130 2.77 7.18 -22.45
CA GLN A 130 3.74 7.91 -23.29
C GLN A 130 5.02 7.08 -23.55
N HIS A 131 5.43 6.24 -22.61
CA HIS A 131 6.55 5.32 -22.76
C HIS A 131 6.22 4.04 -23.53
N GLY A 132 4.99 3.91 -24.07
CA GLY A 132 4.56 2.78 -24.91
C GLY A 132 4.08 1.56 -24.13
N CYS A 133 3.68 1.72 -22.86
CA CYS A 133 3.08 0.61 -22.12
C CYS A 133 1.68 0.31 -22.67
N GLU A 134 1.53 -0.85 -23.31
CA GLU A 134 0.25 -1.40 -23.79
C GLU A 134 -0.33 -2.48 -22.87
N ARG A 135 0.45 -2.93 -21.89
CA ARG A 135 0.08 -3.88 -20.85
C ARG A 135 0.56 -3.33 -19.52
N ILE A 136 -0.31 -3.19 -18.51
CA ILE A 136 0.04 -2.64 -17.20
C ILE A 136 -0.53 -3.56 -16.12
N LEU A 137 0.38 -4.11 -15.29
CA LEU A 137 0.02 -4.76 -14.03
C LEU A 137 -0.09 -3.69 -12.95
N VAL A 138 -1.26 -3.55 -12.34
CA VAL A 138 -1.48 -2.70 -11.17
C VAL A 138 -1.35 -3.57 -9.92
N LEU A 139 -0.40 -3.22 -9.05
CA LEU A 139 -0.10 -3.94 -7.82
C LEU A 139 -0.21 -2.97 -6.63
N PRO A 140 -1.37 -2.94 -5.96
CA PRO A 140 -1.55 -2.19 -4.73
C PRO A 140 -0.66 -2.75 -3.61
N LEU A 141 0.03 -1.88 -2.87
CA LEU A 141 0.92 -2.26 -1.76
C LEU A 141 0.13 -2.49 -0.45
N TYR A 142 -1.04 -3.12 -0.57
CA TYR A 142 -1.89 -3.55 0.53
C TYR A 142 -2.02 -5.07 0.48
N PRO A 143 -1.40 -5.80 1.43
CA PRO A 143 -1.45 -7.26 1.42
C PRO A 143 -2.87 -7.81 1.54
N GLN A 144 -3.69 -7.20 2.41
CA GLN A 144 -5.09 -7.54 2.62
C GLN A 144 -5.98 -6.61 1.81
N TYR A 145 -6.98 -7.16 1.13
CA TYR A 145 -7.97 -6.38 0.40
C TYR A 145 -8.94 -5.68 1.36
N ALA A 146 -9.15 -4.39 1.15
CA ALA A 146 -10.30 -3.67 1.68
C ALA A 146 -10.88 -2.76 0.60
N ALA A 147 -12.21 -2.49 0.70
CA ALA A 147 -12.85 -1.55 -0.20
C ALA A 147 -12.26 -0.15 -0.09
N SER A 148 -11.85 0.26 1.12
CA SER A 148 -11.25 1.57 1.40
C SER A 148 -9.78 1.70 0.99
N SER A 149 -9.08 0.62 0.66
CA SER A 149 -7.68 0.61 0.21
C SER A 149 -7.55 0.11 -1.22
N THR A 150 -7.54 -1.20 -1.45
CA THR A 150 -7.33 -1.80 -2.77
C THR A 150 -8.39 -1.35 -3.77
N ALA A 151 -9.69 -1.40 -3.42
CA ALA A 151 -10.71 -0.98 -4.39
C ALA A 151 -10.67 0.54 -4.64
N ALA A 152 -10.37 1.37 -3.64
CA ALA A 152 -10.20 2.81 -3.82
C ALA A 152 -9.04 3.13 -4.80
N ALA A 153 -7.92 2.43 -4.68
CA ALA A 153 -6.78 2.55 -5.60
C ALA A 153 -7.17 2.14 -7.03
N LEU A 154 -7.89 1.01 -7.17
CA LEU A 154 -8.36 0.53 -8.47
C LEU A 154 -9.42 1.46 -9.09
N ASP A 155 -10.31 2.07 -8.30
CA ASP A 155 -11.24 3.09 -8.79
C ASP A 155 -10.47 4.25 -9.44
N GLY A 156 -9.37 4.73 -8.83
CA GLY A 156 -8.51 5.77 -9.41
C GLY A 156 -7.90 5.36 -10.76
N VAL A 157 -7.48 4.10 -10.87
CA VAL A 157 -6.98 3.54 -12.15
C VAL A 157 -8.09 3.49 -13.19
N PHE A 158 -9.25 2.91 -12.87
CA PHE A 158 -10.37 2.79 -13.80
C PHE A 158 -10.93 4.14 -14.22
N ASP A 159 -10.96 5.12 -13.32
CA ASP A 159 -11.38 6.49 -13.64
C ASP A 159 -10.45 7.16 -14.66
N GLN A 160 -9.15 6.88 -14.59
CA GLN A 160 -8.21 7.36 -15.59
C GLN A 160 -8.34 6.60 -16.93
N LEU A 161 -8.49 5.29 -16.91
CA LEU A 161 -8.67 4.47 -18.13
C LEU A 161 -9.91 4.89 -18.93
N ARG A 162 -11.02 5.22 -18.25
CA ARG A 162 -12.25 5.72 -18.92
C ARG A 162 -12.04 7.01 -19.71
N LYS A 163 -11.00 7.79 -19.42
CA LYS A 163 -10.66 9.01 -20.14
C LYS A 163 -9.73 8.77 -21.34
N MET A 164 -9.13 7.58 -21.43
CA MET A 164 -8.20 7.25 -22.50
C MET A 164 -8.94 6.75 -23.73
N ARG A 165 -8.48 7.14 -24.94
CA ARG A 165 -9.01 6.59 -26.18
C ARG A 165 -8.40 5.24 -26.53
N ASN A 166 -7.09 5.08 -26.34
CA ASN A 166 -6.38 3.83 -26.47
C ASN A 166 -6.04 3.30 -25.06
N VAL A 167 -6.85 2.36 -24.58
CA VAL A 167 -6.74 1.78 -23.23
C VAL A 167 -5.74 0.62 -23.27
N PRO A 168 -4.71 0.62 -22.41
CA PRO A 168 -3.82 -0.53 -22.28
C PRO A 168 -4.54 -1.74 -21.68
N ALA A 169 -4.06 -2.94 -21.97
CA ALA A 169 -4.51 -4.13 -21.25
C ALA A 169 -4.11 -4.01 -19.77
N ILE A 170 -5.04 -4.32 -18.86
CA ILE A 170 -4.84 -4.18 -17.42
C ILE A 170 -4.99 -5.53 -16.74
N ARG A 171 -4.07 -5.82 -15.82
CA ARG A 171 -4.22 -6.81 -14.76
C ARG A 171 -4.12 -6.13 -13.41
N THR A 172 -4.80 -6.68 -12.42
CA THR A 172 -4.79 -6.14 -11.05
C THR A 172 -4.51 -7.25 -10.06
N VAL A 173 -3.62 -6.98 -9.10
CA VAL A 173 -3.43 -7.85 -7.94
C VAL A 173 -4.45 -7.44 -6.89
N LYS A 174 -5.34 -8.35 -6.51
CA LYS A 174 -6.38 -8.07 -5.51
C LYS A 174 -5.82 -8.08 -4.10
N HIS A 175 -5.02 -9.08 -3.78
CA HIS A 175 -4.42 -9.33 -2.46
C HIS A 175 -3.23 -10.29 -2.57
N TYR A 176 -2.40 -10.32 -1.53
CA TYR A 176 -1.31 -11.28 -1.35
C TYR A 176 -1.06 -11.57 0.14
N HIS A 177 -2.09 -11.42 0.95
CA HIS A 177 -2.11 -11.55 2.41
C HIS A 177 -1.61 -12.89 2.95
N ASP A 178 -1.64 -13.94 2.14
CA ASP A 178 -1.23 -15.31 2.45
C ASP A 178 -0.11 -15.82 1.54
N HIS A 179 0.51 -14.93 0.75
CA HIS A 179 1.61 -15.31 -0.12
C HIS A 179 2.79 -15.83 0.71
N PRO A 180 3.32 -17.03 0.43
CA PRO A 180 4.36 -17.65 1.27
C PRO A 180 5.58 -16.77 1.48
N GLY A 181 6.09 -16.13 0.42
CA GLY A 181 7.23 -15.21 0.50
C GLY A 181 6.95 -13.99 1.37
N TYR A 182 5.72 -13.44 1.34
CA TYR A 182 5.33 -12.33 2.20
C TYR A 182 5.27 -12.74 3.69
N ILE A 183 4.68 -13.90 4.00
CA ILE A 183 4.62 -14.44 5.37
C ILE A 183 6.03 -14.74 5.89
N SER A 184 6.86 -15.37 5.06
CA SER A 184 8.25 -15.68 5.41
C SER A 184 9.07 -14.39 5.67
N ALA A 185 8.92 -13.35 4.86
CA ALA A 185 9.58 -12.06 5.07
C ALA A 185 9.14 -11.40 6.40
N LEU A 186 7.84 -11.44 6.74
CA LEU A 186 7.33 -10.97 8.04
C LEU A 186 7.96 -11.75 9.20
N ALA A 187 7.96 -13.08 9.10
CA ALA A 187 8.52 -13.94 10.14
C ALA A 187 10.03 -13.72 10.32
N GLN A 188 10.77 -13.59 9.21
CA GLN A 188 12.20 -13.32 9.26
C GLN A 188 12.50 -11.93 9.86
N ASN A 189 11.68 -10.91 9.54
CA ASN A 189 11.79 -9.60 10.16
C ASN A 189 11.63 -9.66 11.67
N VAL A 190 10.66 -10.42 12.17
CA VAL A 190 10.44 -10.65 13.61
C VAL A 190 11.63 -11.42 14.22
N ARG A 191 12.09 -12.51 13.60
CA ARG A 191 13.25 -13.29 14.08
C ARG A 191 14.52 -12.44 14.17
N ASP A 192 14.82 -11.64 13.15
CA ASP A 192 15.98 -10.75 13.13
C ASP A 192 15.90 -9.70 14.24
N TYR A 193 14.69 -9.20 14.52
CA TYR A 193 14.45 -8.26 15.60
C TYR A 193 14.67 -8.91 16.96
N TRP A 194 14.12 -10.11 17.18
CA TRP A 194 14.24 -10.86 18.43
C TRP A 194 15.66 -11.34 18.70
N MET A 195 16.38 -11.70 17.66
CA MET A 195 17.79 -12.09 17.77
C MET A 195 18.66 -10.97 18.37
N LYS A 196 18.32 -9.71 18.05
CA LYS A 196 19.05 -8.51 18.54
C LYS A 196 18.55 -8.03 19.90
N ASN A 197 17.26 -8.17 20.16
CA ASN A 197 16.61 -7.53 21.30
C ASN A 197 16.03 -8.51 22.32
N GLY A 198 16.08 -9.83 22.05
CA GLY A 198 15.39 -10.86 22.81
C GLY A 198 13.92 -10.97 22.45
N GLU A 199 13.26 -12.05 22.91
CA GLU A 199 11.84 -12.30 22.66
C GLU A 199 10.95 -11.60 23.69
N PRO A 200 9.73 -11.15 23.30
CA PRO A 200 8.74 -10.59 24.21
C PRO A 200 7.92 -11.68 24.90
N GLU A 201 7.17 -11.29 25.91
CA GLU A 201 6.11 -12.14 26.46
C GLU A 201 4.95 -12.30 25.45
N LYS A 202 4.66 -11.24 24.68
CA LYS A 202 3.59 -11.28 23.68
C LYS A 202 3.95 -10.47 22.43
N LEU A 203 3.66 -11.05 21.26
CA LEU A 203 3.67 -10.36 19.97
C LEU A 203 2.28 -9.82 19.67
N VAL A 204 2.13 -8.51 19.54
CA VAL A 204 0.88 -7.86 19.12
C VAL A 204 0.94 -7.59 17.63
N MET A 205 -0.01 -8.12 16.88
CA MET A 205 -0.14 -7.94 15.43
C MET A 205 -1.27 -6.93 15.18
N SER A 206 -0.92 -5.67 14.94
CA SER A 206 -1.88 -4.58 14.75
C SER A 206 -2.15 -4.31 13.28
N PHE A 207 -3.41 -4.41 12.86
CA PHE A 207 -3.88 -4.09 11.53
C PHE A 207 -4.68 -2.78 11.55
N HIS A 208 -4.72 -2.05 10.44
CA HIS A 208 -5.62 -0.88 10.36
C HIS A 208 -7.06 -1.36 10.47
N GLY A 209 -7.84 -0.75 11.34
CA GLY A 209 -9.26 -1.06 11.50
C GLY A 209 -10.09 -0.56 10.31
N VAL A 210 -11.24 -1.19 10.11
CA VAL A 210 -12.30 -0.71 9.23
C VAL A 210 -13.64 -0.81 9.96
N PRO A 211 -14.67 -0.04 9.57
CA PRO A 211 -16.00 -0.17 10.16
C PRO A 211 -16.54 -1.60 10.09
N ARG A 212 -17.17 -2.06 11.16
CA ARG A 212 -17.71 -3.43 11.26
C ARG A 212 -18.69 -3.77 10.12
N PHE A 213 -19.47 -2.82 9.69
CA PHE A 213 -20.43 -3.01 8.59
C PHE A 213 -19.76 -3.37 7.25
N SER A 214 -18.47 -3.08 7.06
CA SER A 214 -17.73 -3.49 5.85
C SER A 214 -17.74 -5.01 5.71
N LEU A 215 -17.50 -5.73 6.81
CA LEU A 215 -17.58 -7.19 6.84
C LEU A 215 -18.99 -7.69 6.48
N ASP A 216 -20.02 -7.06 7.03
CA ASP A 216 -21.41 -7.43 6.77
C ASP A 216 -21.82 -7.17 5.30
N LYS A 217 -21.12 -6.25 4.62
CA LYS A 217 -21.24 -5.98 3.17
C LYS A 217 -20.38 -6.87 2.29
N GLY A 218 -19.67 -7.84 2.86
CA GLY A 218 -18.88 -8.83 2.12
C GLY A 218 -17.42 -8.42 1.86
N ASP A 219 -16.88 -7.41 2.58
CA ASP A 219 -15.47 -7.08 2.52
C ASP A 219 -14.65 -8.19 3.21
N PRO A 220 -13.67 -8.84 2.54
CA PRO A 220 -12.92 -9.95 3.11
C PRO A 220 -11.83 -9.54 4.10
N TYR A 221 -11.61 -8.24 4.31
CA TYR A 221 -10.48 -7.67 5.04
C TYR A 221 -10.23 -8.33 6.39
N HIS A 222 -11.28 -8.46 7.21
CA HIS A 222 -11.16 -9.10 8.53
C HIS A 222 -10.61 -10.52 8.44
N CYS A 223 -11.16 -11.34 7.53
CA CYS A 223 -10.73 -12.74 7.34
C CYS A 223 -9.28 -12.80 6.82
N GLU A 224 -8.90 -11.90 5.93
CA GLU A 224 -7.55 -11.83 5.39
C GLU A 224 -6.52 -11.39 6.45
N CYS A 225 -6.86 -10.43 7.32
CA CYS A 225 -6.03 -10.04 8.48
C CYS A 225 -5.85 -11.22 9.45
N GLN A 226 -6.95 -11.93 9.80
CA GLN A 226 -6.89 -13.11 10.68
C GLN A 226 -6.01 -14.21 10.07
N LYS A 227 -6.13 -14.45 8.76
CA LYS A 227 -5.31 -15.45 8.06
C LYS A 227 -3.83 -15.06 8.06
N THR A 228 -3.49 -13.81 7.76
CA THR A 228 -2.11 -13.31 7.82
C THR A 228 -1.53 -13.49 9.23
N GLY A 229 -2.26 -13.07 10.26
CA GLY A 229 -1.78 -13.18 11.65
C GLY A 229 -1.59 -14.62 12.09
N ARG A 230 -2.52 -15.54 11.72
CA ARG A 230 -2.39 -16.97 12.00
C ARG A 230 -1.17 -17.56 11.29
N LEU A 231 -1.00 -17.33 9.99
CA LEU A 231 0.13 -17.84 9.23
C LEU A 231 1.47 -17.32 9.76
N LEU A 232 1.52 -16.04 10.16
CA LEU A 232 2.71 -15.48 10.80
C LEU A 232 3.01 -16.14 12.13
N ALA A 233 2.00 -16.40 12.97
CA ALA A 233 2.17 -17.09 14.24
C ALA A 233 2.63 -18.54 14.03
N GLU A 234 2.06 -19.26 13.07
CA GLU A 234 2.48 -20.61 12.67
C GLU A 234 3.93 -20.65 12.22
N GLU A 235 4.34 -19.72 11.34
CA GLU A 235 5.71 -19.61 10.84
C GLU A 235 6.71 -19.29 11.96
N LEU A 236 6.29 -18.53 12.98
CA LEU A 236 7.09 -18.21 14.18
C LEU A 236 7.04 -19.28 15.27
N ASN A 237 6.24 -20.34 15.11
CA ASN A 237 5.95 -21.37 16.11
C ASN A 237 5.43 -20.77 17.44
N LEU A 238 4.51 -19.81 17.37
CA LEU A 238 3.91 -19.16 18.53
C LEU A 238 2.62 -19.86 18.94
N ASP A 239 2.51 -20.18 20.21
CA ASP A 239 1.25 -20.62 20.82
C ASP A 239 0.24 -19.47 20.87
N ALA A 240 -1.06 -19.81 20.95
CA ALA A 240 -2.14 -18.83 20.94
C ALA A 240 -2.04 -17.77 22.07
N GLU A 241 -1.39 -18.10 23.18
CA GLU A 241 -1.15 -17.17 24.28
C GLU A 241 -0.01 -16.19 24.00
N ARG A 242 0.90 -16.50 23.07
CA ARG A 242 2.08 -15.70 22.74
C ARG A 242 1.83 -14.60 21.75
N PHE A 243 0.68 -14.54 21.09
CA PHE A 243 0.35 -13.47 20.15
C PHE A 243 -1.06 -12.93 20.33
N GLN A 244 -1.32 -11.76 19.79
CA GLN A 244 -2.63 -11.12 19.78
C GLN A 244 -2.85 -10.36 18.47
N ILE A 245 -3.91 -10.68 17.72
CA ILE A 245 -4.35 -9.90 16.56
C ILE A 245 -5.32 -8.82 17.04
N CYS A 246 -5.13 -7.58 16.58
CA CYS A 246 -5.96 -6.43 16.95
C CYS A 246 -6.01 -5.39 15.81
N PHE A 247 -6.89 -4.38 15.97
CA PHE A 247 -7.18 -3.39 14.96
C PHE A 247 -7.01 -1.97 15.53
N GLN A 248 -6.22 -1.16 14.83
CA GLN A 248 -5.90 0.23 15.18
C GLN A 248 -6.77 1.26 14.44
N SER A 249 -6.54 2.54 14.70
CA SER A 249 -7.04 3.70 13.94
C SER A 249 -8.56 3.87 13.97
N ARG A 250 -9.22 3.43 15.04
CA ARG A 250 -10.67 3.62 15.20
C ARG A 250 -11.03 5.10 15.13
N PHE A 251 -12.00 5.41 14.28
CA PHE A 251 -12.48 6.76 14.07
C PHE A 251 -14.01 6.89 14.17
N GLY A 252 -14.47 7.95 14.82
CA GLY A 252 -15.89 8.28 14.92
C GLY A 252 -16.68 7.40 15.91
N ARG A 253 -18.02 7.36 15.74
CA ARG A 253 -18.95 6.67 16.66
C ARG A 253 -19.37 5.28 16.17
N THR A 254 -19.12 4.97 14.90
CA THR A 254 -19.46 3.68 14.31
C THR A 254 -18.64 2.58 14.97
N GLU A 255 -19.19 1.39 15.08
CA GLU A 255 -18.45 0.22 15.52
C GLU A 255 -17.43 -0.20 14.44
N TRP A 256 -16.20 -0.45 14.87
CA TRP A 256 -15.10 -0.93 14.02
C TRP A 256 -14.74 -2.38 14.36
N LEU A 257 -13.92 -3.01 13.54
CA LEU A 257 -13.40 -4.35 13.81
C LEU A 257 -12.69 -4.39 15.16
N ARG A 258 -12.91 -5.47 15.90
CA ARG A 258 -12.36 -5.70 17.23
C ARG A 258 -11.40 -6.89 17.24
N PRO A 259 -10.54 -7.03 18.27
CA PRO A 259 -10.34 -6.10 19.41
C PRO A 259 -9.56 -4.84 18.99
N TYR A 260 -9.76 -3.73 19.70
CA TYR A 260 -9.04 -2.49 19.41
C TYR A 260 -7.63 -2.52 19.99
N THR A 261 -6.62 -2.10 19.21
CA THR A 261 -5.22 -2.10 19.63
C THR A 261 -4.99 -1.33 20.92
N ALA A 262 -5.56 -0.12 21.05
CA ALA A 262 -5.40 0.69 22.26
C ALA A 262 -5.95 -0.01 23.53
N GLU A 263 -7.12 -0.68 23.41
CA GLU A 263 -7.73 -1.43 24.51
C GLU A 263 -6.86 -2.65 24.91
N ILE A 264 -6.30 -3.35 23.93
CA ILE A 264 -5.38 -4.49 24.16
C ILE A 264 -4.09 -4.01 24.84
N LEU A 265 -3.48 -2.94 24.37
CA LEU A 265 -2.26 -2.39 24.96
C LEU A 265 -2.47 -1.95 26.40
N GLU A 266 -3.58 -1.27 26.67
CA GLU A 266 -3.95 -0.87 28.04
C GLU A 266 -4.19 -2.10 28.94
N GLN A 267 -4.90 -3.11 28.45
CA GLN A 267 -5.17 -4.34 29.21
C GLN A 267 -3.89 -5.10 29.52
N LEU A 268 -2.98 -5.26 28.55
CA LEU A 268 -1.69 -5.94 28.75
C LEU A 268 -0.84 -5.20 29.79
N GLY A 269 -0.81 -3.87 29.75
CA GLY A 269 -0.12 -3.07 30.78
C GLY A 269 -0.72 -3.29 32.16
N LYS A 270 -2.05 -3.22 32.31
CA LYS A 270 -2.76 -3.46 33.59
C LYS A 270 -2.53 -4.88 34.13
N ASN A 271 -2.32 -5.85 33.26
CA ASN A 271 -2.01 -7.22 33.64
C ASN A 271 -0.53 -7.43 33.99
N ASN A 272 0.25 -6.37 34.11
CA ASN A 272 1.69 -6.39 34.41
C ASN A 272 2.52 -7.19 33.39
N THR A 273 2.09 -7.25 32.13
CA THR A 273 2.92 -7.82 31.05
C THR A 273 4.20 -7.00 30.96
N ARG A 274 5.34 -7.66 31.16
CA ARG A 274 6.63 -6.96 31.24
C ARG A 274 7.03 -6.36 29.91
N ARG A 275 7.02 -7.20 28.85
CA ARG A 275 7.43 -6.77 27.52
C ARG A 275 6.47 -7.24 26.45
N ILE A 276 6.13 -6.33 25.54
CA ILE A 276 5.43 -6.62 24.28
C ILE A 276 6.22 -6.10 23.09
N ASP A 277 6.18 -6.82 22.01
CA ASP A 277 6.62 -6.34 20.71
C ASP A 277 5.40 -6.18 19.80
N VAL A 278 5.34 -5.11 19.03
CA VAL A 278 4.22 -4.81 18.13
C VAL A 278 4.71 -4.75 16.69
N ILE A 279 4.02 -5.48 15.82
CA ILE A 279 4.23 -5.44 14.36
C ILE A 279 2.93 -5.07 13.66
N CYS A 280 3.01 -4.41 12.51
CA CYS A 280 1.87 -3.99 11.69
C CYS A 280 1.83 -4.74 10.34
N PRO A 281 1.34 -6.01 10.28
CA PRO A 281 1.44 -6.80 9.06
C PRO A 281 0.56 -6.30 7.90
N GLY A 282 -0.36 -5.39 8.12
CA GLY A 282 -1.15 -4.74 7.07
C GLY A 282 -0.40 -3.65 6.30
N PHE A 283 0.82 -3.32 6.73
CA PHE A 283 1.65 -2.26 6.16
C PHE A 283 2.99 -2.82 5.70
N VAL A 284 3.30 -2.67 4.42
CA VAL A 284 4.61 -3.09 3.88
C VAL A 284 5.66 -1.98 3.95
N SER A 285 5.24 -0.76 4.29
CA SER A 285 6.11 0.42 4.46
C SER A 285 5.71 1.17 5.72
N ASP A 286 6.68 1.65 6.47
CA ASP A 286 6.43 2.53 7.61
C ASP A 286 5.74 3.82 7.17
N CYS A 287 4.77 4.25 7.98
CA CYS A 287 3.91 5.38 7.71
C CYS A 287 3.49 6.08 9.02
N LEU A 288 2.58 7.04 8.92
CA LEU A 288 2.05 7.73 10.11
C LEU A 288 1.41 6.76 11.10
N GLU A 289 0.62 5.83 10.59
CA GLU A 289 -0.15 4.86 11.36
C GLU A 289 0.74 3.86 12.11
N THR A 290 1.94 3.58 11.61
CA THR A 290 2.87 2.66 12.26
C THR A 290 3.82 3.38 13.22
N LEU A 291 4.36 4.52 12.80
CA LEU A 291 5.38 5.23 13.58
C LEU A 291 4.78 6.14 14.65
N GLU A 292 3.73 6.90 14.34
CA GLU A 292 3.12 7.80 15.31
C GLU A 292 2.10 7.07 16.18
N GLU A 293 1.12 6.40 15.57
CA GLU A 293 0.03 5.78 16.34
C GLU A 293 0.52 4.57 17.14
N ILE A 294 1.37 3.69 16.58
CA ILE A 294 1.83 2.49 17.28
C ILE A 294 3.13 2.72 18.03
N ALA A 295 4.19 3.20 17.38
CA ALA A 295 5.50 3.29 18.02
C ALA A 295 5.56 4.42 19.08
N ILE A 296 4.73 5.48 18.98
CA ILE A 296 4.70 6.59 19.93
C ILE A 296 3.47 6.51 20.85
N GLU A 297 2.24 6.62 20.30
CA GLU A 297 1.01 6.63 21.11
C GLU A 297 0.77 5.25 21.77
N GLY A 298 0.93 4.15 21.03
CA GLY A 298 0.76 2.79 21.53
C GLY A 298 1.74 2.46 22.65
N LYS A 299 3.02 2.83 22.49
CA LYS A 299 4.03 2.72 23.55
C LYS A 299 3.61 3.48 24.78
N THR A 300 3.18 4.71 24.63
CA THR A 300 2.74 5.57 25.74
C THR A 300 1.57 4.93 26.50
N THR A 301 0.58 4.42 25.78
CA THR A 301 -0.59 3.72 26.34
C THR A 301 -0.19 2.51 27.17
N PHE A 302 0.67 1.64 26.63
CA PHE A 302 1.11 0.42 27.31
C PHE A 302 1.93 0.74 28.59
N ILE A 303 2.90 1.65 28.50
CA ILE A 303 3.77 2.02 29.63
C ILE A 303 2.97 2.70 30.75
N GLN A 304 2.08 3.63 30.39
CA GLN A 304 1.22 4.31 31.38
C GLN A 304 0.25 3.37 32.08
N ALA A 305 -0.14 2.28 31.43
CA ALA A 305 -0.99 1.25 32.02
C ALA A 305 -0.25 0.29 32.97
N GLY A 306 1.09 0.36 33.07
CA GLY A 306 1.90 -0.50 33.94
C GLY A 306 2.85 -1.47 33.24
N GLY A 307 2.85 -1.50 31.92
CA GLY A 307 3.83 -2.26 31.13
C GLY A 307 5.25 -1.68 31.28
N GLN A 308 6.27 -2.50 31.07
CA GLN A 308 7.65 -2.07 31.35
C GLN A 308 8.46 -1.82 30.08
N GLU A 309 8.29 -2.65 29.05
CA GLU A 309 9.09 -2.59 27.85
C GLU A 309 8.23 -2.77 26.60
N PHE A 310 8.27 -1.79 25.71
CA PHE A 310 7.51 -1.79 24.44
C PHE A 310 8.45 -1.64 23.26
N HIS A 311 8.39 -2.56 22.33
CA HIS A 311 9.15 -2.49 21.10
C HIS A 311 8.21 -2.46 19.90
N TYR A 312 8.51 -1.58 18.95
CA TYR A 312 7.90 -1.57 17.63
C TYR A 312 8.85 -2.25 16.64
N ILE A 313 8.37 -3.29 15.96
CA ILE A 313 9.11 -3.94 14.88
C ILE A 313 8.79 -3.20 13.58
N PRO A 314 9.78 -2.56 12.91
CA PRO A 314 9.54 -1.82 11.67
C PRO A 314 8.85 -2.66 10.61
N CYS A 315 8.12 -2.02 9.71
CA CYS A 315 7.56 -2.67 8.53
C CYS A 315 8.67 -3.27 7.64
N LEU A 316 8.28 -3.99 6.61
CA LEU A 316 9.23 -4.67 5.71
C LEU A 316 10.13 -3.69 4.95
N ASN A 317 9.63 -2.50 4.64
CA ASN A 317 10.38 -1.43 3.97
C ASN A 317 11.19 -1.95 2.76
N GLU A 318 12.51 -1.83 2.75
CA GLU A 318 13.42 -2.28 1.69
C GLU A 318 14.08 -3.63 1.96
N ARG A 319 13.52 -4.47 2.82
CA ARG A 319 14.10 -5.78 3.11
C ARG A 319 14.23 -6.63 1.84
N ASP A 320 15.37 -7.24 1.65
CA ASP A 320 15.66 -8.06 0.46
C ASP A 320 14.66 -9.22 0.29
N ASP A 321 14.34 -9.93 1.38
CA ASP A 321 13.39 -11.02 1.38
C ASP A 321 11.97 -10.56 0.94
N TRP A 322 11.56 -9.37 1.36
CA TRP A 322 10.32 -8.74 0.91
C TRP A 322 10.38 -8.36 -0.58
N ILE A 323 11.46 -7.75 -1.05
CA ILE A 323 11.59 -7.37 -2.47
C ILE A 323 11.59 -8.61 -3.36
N HIS A 324 12.20 -9.71 -2.93
CA HIS A 324 12.07 -11.00 -3.61
C HIS A 324 10.63 -11.50 -3.67
N ALA A 325 9.89 -11.46 -2.55
CA ALA A 325 8.49 -11.84 -2.51
C ALA A 325 7.61 -10.94 -3.41
N LEU A 326 7.83 -9.62 -3.38
CA LEU A 326 7.13 -8.66 -4.23
C LEU A 326 7.40 -8.93 -5.72
N THR A 327 8.63 -9.31 -6.05
CA THR A 327 9.01 -9.70 -7.41
C THR A 327 8.28 -10.96 -7.85
N ASP A 328 8.21 -11.98 -7.00
CA ASP A 328 7.52 -13.23 -7.31
C ASP A 328 6.00 -13.01 -7.48
N ILE A 329 5.38 -12.17 -6.63
CA ILE A 329 3.99 -11.73 -6.80
C ILE A 329 3.79 -11.05 -8.16
N ALA A 330 4.68 -10.13 -8.54
CA ALA A 330 4.60 -9.44 -9.82
C ALA A 330 4.77 -10.42 -11.00
N LEU A 331 5.75 -11.31 -10.95
CA LEU A 331 6.04 -12.30 -12.00
C LEU A 331 4.88 -13.24 -12.24
N THR A 332 4.31 -13.81 -11.18
CA THR A 332 3.14 -14.69 -11.27
C THR A 332 1.97 -13.99 -11.97
N ASN A 333 1.76 -12.70 -11.70
CA ASN A 333 0.68 -11.93 -12.32
C ASN A 333 1.03 -11.43 -13.74
N LEU A 334 2.29 -11.53 -14.16
CA LEU A 334 2.75 -11.18 -15.50
C LEU A 334 2.85 -12.39 -16.45
N GLU A 335 2.55 -13.61 -16.02
CA GLU A 335 2.61 -14.81 -16.86
C GLU A 335 1.83 -14.62 -18.16
N GLY A 336 2.46 -14.99 -19.30
CA GLY A 336 1.92 -14.79 -20.63
C GLY A 336 1.92 -13.33 -21.15
N TRP A 337 2.47 -12.38 -20.38
CA TRP A 337 2.70 -10.98 -20.82
C TRP A 337 4.17 -10.64 -21.01
N ILE A 338 5.06 -11.45 -20.45
CA ILE A 338 6.52 -11.31 -20.50
C ILE A 338 7.11 -12.38 -21.43
N GLY A 339 8.29 -12.10 -22.00
CA GLY A 339 8.95 -13.00 -22.94
C GLY A 339 8.34 -13.00 -24.36
N LEU A 340 7.36 -12.15 -24.61
CA LEU A 340 6.77 -11.95 -25.94
C LEU A 340 7.55 -10.84 -26.66
N GLU A 341 8.70 -11.15 -27.22
CA GLU A 341 9.37 -10.24 -28.15
C GLU A 341 8.77 -10.43 -29.56
N ASP A 342 8.20 -9.35 -30.09
CA ASP A 342 8.02 -9.26 -31.53
C ASP A 342 9.41 -9.23 -32.18
N SER A 343 9.70 -10.13 -33.12
CA SER A 343 10.97 -10.10 -33.81
C SER A 343 11.15 -8.72 -34.48
N LYS A 344 12.34 -8.15 -34.43
CA LYS A 344 12.62 -6.84 -35.07
C LYS A 344 12.23 -6.84 -36.56
N GLU A 345 12.36 -7.98 -37.20
CA GLU A 345 12.02 -8.22 -38.62
C GLU A 345 10.51 -8.11 -38.86
N ASN A 346 9.68 -8.69 -37.98
CA ASN A 346 8.22 -8.60 -38.05
C ASN A 346 7.71 -7.18 -37.78
N THR A 347 8.34 -6.44 -36.89
CA THR A 347 7.93 -5.06 -36.56
C THR A 347 8.25 -4.11 -37.69
N GLU A 348 9.41 -4.26 -38.37
CA GLU A 348 9.78 -3.43 -39.52
C GLU A 348 8.95 -3.75 -40.76
N GLN A 349 8.66 -5.01 -41.00
CA GLN A 349 7.76 -5.42 -42.07
C GLN A 349 6.33 -4.92 -41.86
N SER A 350 5.80 -5.03 -40.63
CA SER A 350 4.49 -4.49 -40.24
C SER A 350 4.42 -2.98 -40.45
N ARG A 351 5.48 -2.26 -40.11
CA ARG A 351 5.59 -0.79 -40.32
C ARG A 351 5.55 -0.46 -41.82
N LYS A 352 6.33 -1.15 -42.64
CA LYS A 352 6.34 -0.91 -44.09
C LYS A 352 4.94 -1.13 -44.71
N LEU A 353 4.28 -2.24 -44.35
CA LEU A 353 2.92 -2.53 -44.83
C LEU A 353 1.92 -1.47 -44.37
N ALA A 354 2.01 -1.01 -43.13
CA ALA A 354 1.13 0.06 -42.61
C ALA A 354 1.29 1.37 -43.41
N ILE A 355 2.54 1.78 -43.71
CA ILE A 355 2.82 2.96 -44.53
C ILE A 355 2.30 2.80 -45.96
N GLU A 356 2.48 1.62 -46.60
CA GLU A 356 1.95 1.32 -47.91
C GLU A 356 0.41 1.39 -47.95
N MET A 357 -0.26 1.08 -46.80
CA MET A 357 -1.71 1.20 -46.64
C MET A 357 -2.17 2.60 -46.28
N GLY A 358 -1.27 3.60 -46.22
CA GLY A 358 -1.58 5.01 -45.98
C GLY A 358 -1.46 5.49 -44.54
N ALA A 359 -0.82 4.71 -43.69
CA ALA A 359 -0.48 5.19 -42.34
C ALA A 359 0.54 6.36 -42.42
N LYS A 360 0.40 7.34 -41.55
CA LYS A 360 1.26 8.56 -41.52
C LYS A 360 2.61 8.33 -40.84
N ASN A 361 2.73 7.35 -39.98
CA ASN A 361 3.94 7.05 -39.20
C ASN A 361 4.18 5.55 -39.08
#